data_ff3249d26d6990a4a3ccfde56f080a35
#
_entry.id   ff3249d26d6990a4a3ccfde56f080a35
#
_cell.length_a   1.000
_cell.length_b   1.000
_cell.length_c   1.000
_cell.angle_alpha   90.00
_cell.angle_beta   90.00
_cell.angle_gamma   90.00
#
_symmetry.space_group_name_H-M   'P 1'
#
loop_
_entity.id
_entity.type
_entity.pdbx_description
1 polymer ?
#
loop_
_entity_poly.entity_id
_entity_poly.type
_entity_poly.pdbx_seq_one_letter_code
_entity_poly.pdbx_strand_id
1 'polypeptide(L)'
;MDRQESDQPSPVDQPISRRSVLKGVGAGSLAVSAGGLLAACSSGIKGANTASTKAITIGWVHPLTGDLAGFGAADNWIVSKIKATSQYSKGIKVGGKTYQIKLKSYDSQSSVTRAGDLAKSAIQNDNVDLLFASSTPETVNAVASQAEALGTPLICSNIPWESWYINLGGNPAKPTVKPKYVVMYFLGAEHLVKCFIPMWNRIHDQLHTDKVVAAAFPNDSDGNAFRAVFPPIAKAAGYTMDLSSAYPDGTTNYTSMISQFKAAKADFFTNVPLPPDFAAMWKQSIQQGFRPKLATVAKVLLFPPDAYALGSEAYNIATDTWWVPTLPWKSSFTGEDCASFASQFEAETKGQWNANISNYSLFEVAYTALKSVSDPHDHNEVASAIHNVNIQALAGPLDFASGGPAPGVAITPPAGVQWQKGTKYPLELQIVDNTLLPDAKITADLQPTNK
;
A
#
# COMPACT_ATOMS: atom_id res chain seq x y z
N MET A 1 16.06 -51.86 -52.60
CA MET A 1 14.81 -52.37 -52.06
C MET A 1 14.24 -51.27 -51.26
N ASP A 2 13.59 -50.46 -51.91
CA ASP A 2 12.33 -49.78 -51.93
C ASP A 2 11.42 -50.04 -50.70
N ARG A 3 11.02 -48.96 -50.05
CA ARG A 3 9.62 -48.57 -49.84
C ARG A 3 9.54 -47.13 -49.32
N GLN A 4 9.03 -46.30 -50.21
CA GLN A 4 8.41 -45.04 -49.92
C GLN A 4 7.15 -45.27 -49.10
N GLU A 5 6.89 -44.41 -48.11
CA GLU A 5 5.54 -44.17 -47.66
C GLU A 5 5.32 -42.66 -47.40
N SER A 6 4.25 -42.21 -47.97
CA SER A 6 3.83 -40.91 -48.36
C SER A 6 3.50 -39.95 -47.22
N ASP A 7 3.96 -38.73 -47.36
CA ASP A 7 3.45 -37.51 -46.71
C ASP A 7 1.98 -37.24 -47.10
N GLN A 8 1.13 -37.00 -46.05
CA GLN A 8 -0.10 -36.23 -46.25
C GLN A 8 -0.13 -35.07 -45.26
N PRO A 9 -0.40 -33.83 -45.70
CA PRO A 9 -0.49 -32.68 -44.85
C PRO A 9 -1.89 -32.52 -44.24
N SER A 10 -1.96 -32.16 -42.93
CA SER A 10 -3.15 -31.78 -42.19
C SER A 10 -3.69 -30.41 -42.66
N PRO A 11 -5.01 -30.16 -42.57
CA PRO A 11 -5.63 -28.96 -43.14
C PRO A 11 -5.36 -27.70 -42.31
N VAL A 12 -5.02 -26.65 -43.03
CA VAL A 12 -4.78 -25.28 -42.60
C VAL A 12 -6.08 -24.63 -42.18
N ASP A 13 -6.12 -24.06 -41.00
CA ASP A 13 -7.17 -23.16 -40.48
C ASP A 13 -7.27 -21.89 -41.31
N GLN A 14 -8.45 -21.65 -41.87
CA GLN A 14 -8.79 -20.38 -42.53
C GLN A 14 -9.46 -19.41 -41.54
N PRO A 15 -9.17 -18.11 -41.60
CA PRO A 15 -9.78 -17.11 -40.70
C PRO A 15 -11.20 -16.76 -41.15
N ILE A 16 -12.14 -16.81 -40.18
CA ILE A 16 -13.54 -16.45 -40.39
C ILE A 16 -13.68 -14.93 -40.48
N SER A 17 -14.13 -14.45 -41.62
CA SER A 17 -14.45 -13.04 -41.91
C SER A 17 -15.71 -12.58 -41.24
N ARG A 18 -15.62 -11.45 -40.53
CA ARG A 18 -16.75 -10.71 -39.90
C ARG A 18 -17.58 -9.96 -40.96
N ARG A 19 -18.38 -10.62 -41.75
CA ARG A 19 -19.45 -9.98 -42.55
C ARG A 19 -20.43 -11.02 -43.04
N SER A 20 -21.50 -11.29 -42.24
CA SER A 20 -22.77 -11.77 -42.75
C SER A 20 -23.70 -12.25 -41.61
N VAL A 21 -24.32 -11.33 -40.87
CA VAL A 21 -25.60 -11.56 -40.22
C VAL A 21 -26.40 -10.26 -40.29
N LEU A 22 -27.03 -10.03 -41.40
CA LEU A 22 -28.11 -9.03 -41.54
C LEU A 22 -28.89 -9.42 -42.78
N LYS A 23 -29.94 -10.22 -42.62
CA LYS A 23 -31.14 -10.24 -43.45
C LYS A 23 -32.12 -11.33 -42.94
N GLY A 24 -33.24 -10.88 -42.43
CA GLY A 24 -34.36 -11.72 -42.02
C GLY A 24 -35.49 -10.85 -41.53
N VAL A 25 -36.07 -10.11 -42.47
CA VAL A 25 -37.34 -9.37 -42.28
C VAL A 25 -38.48 -10.33 -42.51
N GLY A 26 -39.46 -10.37 -41.59
CA GLY A 26 -40.74 -11.04 -41.76
C GLY A 26 -41.83 -10.20 -41.15
N ALA A 27 -42.65 -9.59 -42.01
CA ALA A 27 -43.77 -8.76 -41.70
C ALA A 27 -45.00 -9.57 -41.29
N GLY A 28 -45.83 -9.02 -40.44
CA GLY A 28 -47.16 -9.57 -40.10
C GLY A 28 -48.03 -8.52 -39.38
N SER A 29 -49.06 -8.13 -40.06
CA SER A 29 -49.91 -6.96 -39.95
C SER A 29 -51.04 -7.04 -38.90
N LEU A 30 -51.42 -5.85 -38.40
CA LEU A 30 -52.74 -5.29 -38.14
C LEU A 30 -53.81 -6.05 -37.30
N ALA A 31 -54.28 -5.41 -36.21
CA ALA A 31 -55.70 -5.11 -36.02
C ALA A 31 -55.91 -4.02 -34.96
N VAL A 32 -56.65 -3.03 -35.37
CA VAL A 32 -57.23 -1.91 -34.62
C VAL A 32 -58.49 -2.39 -33.88
N SER A 33 -58.69 -1.98 -32.64
CA SER A 33 -60.05 -1.74 -32.10
C SER A 33 -59.99 -0.71 -30.98
N ALA A 34 -60.79 0.31 -31.18
CA ALA A 34 -61.07 1.45 -30.34
C ALA A 34 -62.04 1.13 -29.19
N GLY A 35 -61.92 1.93 -28.13
CA GLY A 35 -63.10 2.26 -27.34
C GLY A 35 -63.03 1.91 -25.86
N GLY A 36 -63.16 2.92 -25.00
CA GLY A 36 -63.57 2.74 -23.60
C GLY A 36 -62.93 3.71 -22.59
N LEU A 37 -63.45 4.93 -22.55
CA LEU A 37 -63.32 5.83 -21.40
C LEU A 37 -63.98 5.22 -20.17
N LEU A 38 -63.17 5.10 -19.05
CA LEU A 38 -63.80 5.16 -17.72
C LEU A 38 -62.76 5.83 -16.78
N ALA A 39 -63.12 7.02 -16.35
CA ALA A 39 -62.51 7.70 -15.22
C ALA A 39 -62.83 6.93 -13.92
N ALA A 40 -61.81 6.58 -13.15
CA ALA A 40 -61.95 6.14 -11.77
C ALA A 40 -60.82 6.65 -10.93
N CYS A 41 -61.14 7.62 -10.08
CA CYS A 41 -60.64 7.92 -8.75
C CYS A 41 -59.11 7.91 -8.52
N SER A 42 -58.58 9.12 -8.50
CA SER A 42 -57.34 9.44 -7.80
C SER A 42 -57.49 9.16 -6.30
N SER A 43 -57.00 8.04 -5.86
CA SER A 43 -56.48 7.93 -4.48
C SER A 43 -55.00 8.16 -4.57
N GLY A 44 -54.58 9.33 -4.09
CA GLY A 44 -53.16 9.73 -4.07
C GLY A 44 -52.32 8.74 -3.26
N ILE A 45 -51.63 7.88 -3.99
CA ILE A 45 -50.39 7.33 -3.45
C ILE A 45 -49.43 8.52 -3.46
N LYS A 46 -49.27 9.16 -2.32
CA LYS A 46 -48.08 9.98 -2.06
C LYS A 46 -46.92 9.04 -2.32
N GLY A 47 -46.35 9.10 -3.53
CA GLY A 47 -45.06 8.57 -3.82
C GLY A 47 -44.15 9.17 -2.76
N ALA A 48 -43.62 8.33 -1.89
CA ALA A 48 -42.51 8.72 -1.11
C ALA A 48 -41.50 9.27 -2.13
N ASN A 49 -41.27 10.60 -2.09
CA ASN A 49 -40.07 11.19 -2.69
C ASN A 49 -38.89 10.44 -2.04
N THR A 50 -38.46 9.36 -2.63
CA THR A 50 -37.11 8.92 -2.52
C THR A 50 -36.31 10.02 -3.21
N ALA A 51 -36.05 11.11 -2.46
CA ALA A 51 -34.96 12.01 -2.79
C ALA A 51 -33.80 11.07 -3.06
N SER A 52 -33.37 11.02 -4.31
CA SER A 52 -32.14 10.33 -4.70
C SER A 52 -31.08 10.89 -3.75
N THR A 53 -30.77 10.14 -2.67
CA THR A 53 -29.72 10.50 -1.76
C THR A 53 -28.45 10.45 -2.59
N LYS A 54 -27.94 11.64 -2.97
CA LYS A 54 -26.67 11.74 -3.67
C LYS A 54 -25.66 10.97 -2.85
N ALA A 55 -25.01 9.99 -3.44
CA ALA A 55 -24.01 9.20 -2.75
C ALA A 55 -22.66 9.88 -2.89
N ILE A 56 -21.85 9.84 -1.84
CA ILE A 56 -20.41 10.15 -1.90
C ILE A 56 -19.73 8.89 -2.45
N THR A 57 -19.00 9.03 -3.54
CA THR A 57 -18.24 7.93 -4.15
C THR A 57 -16.78 8.03 -3.77
N ILE A 58 -16.27 7.04 -3.06
CA ILE A 58 -14.87 6.92 -2.68
C ILE A 58 -14.24 5.81 -3.53
N GLY A 59 -13.18 6.14 -4.26
CA GLY A 59 -12.39 5.19 -5.03
C GLY A 59 -11.12 4.79 -4.26
N TRP A 60 -10.74 3.53 -4.34
CA TRP A 60 -9.47 3.06 -3.76
C TRP A 60 -8.67 2.32 -4.82
N VAL A 61 -7.52 2.90 -5.22
CA VAL A 61 -6.55 2.25 -6.12
C VAL A 61 -5.49 1.58 -5.27
N HIS A 62 -5.41 0.25 -5.36
CA HIS A 62 -4.53 -0.57 -4.53
C HIS A 62 -4.08 -1.85 -5.26
N PRO A 63 -2.98 -2.52 -4.85
CA PRO A 63 -2.48 -3.71 -5.52
C PRO A 63 -3.11 -4.97 -4.89
N LEU A 64 -4.28 -5.38 -5.38
CA LEU A 64 -4.91 -6.62 -4.91
C LEU A 64 -4.25 -7.87 -5.52
N THR A 65 -3.56 -7.70 -6.65
CA THR A 65 -2.82 -8.76 -7.35
C THR A 65 -1.46 -8.26 -7.84
N GLY A 66 -0.57 -9.19 -8.26
CA GLY A 66 0.79 -8.91 -8.71
C GLY A 66 1.82 -8.89 -7.58
N ASP A 67 3.04 -8.44 -7.88
CA ASP A 67 4.22 -8.53 -6.99
C ASP A 67 4.09 -7.70 -5.70
N LEU A 68 3.22 -6.70 -5.67
CA LEU A 68 2.94 -5.86 -4.52
C LEU A 68 1.64 -6.24 -3.79
N ALA A 69 1.04 -7.41 -4.09
CA ALA A 69 -0.24 -7.82 -3.51
C ALA A 69 -0.23 -7.91 -1.97
N GLY A 70 0.94 -8.09 -1.35
CA GLY A 70 1.11 -8.02 0.10
C GLY A 70 0.62 -6.68 0.69
N PHE A 71 0.82 -5.57 -0.03
CA PHE A 71 0.34 -4.24 0.38
C PHE A 71 -1.18 -4.08 0.30
N GLY A 72 -1.89 -4.93 -0.43
CA GLY A 72 -3.35 -4.97 -0.51
C GLY A 72 -4.00 -6.08 0.33
N ALA A 73 -3.22 -6.90 1.03
CA ALA A 73 -3.71 -8.12 1.68
C ALA A 73 -4.79 -7.90 2.75
N ALA A 74 -4.78 -6.74 3.44
CA ALA A 74 -5.79 -6.41 4.44
C ALA A 74 -7.00 -5.64 3.88
N ASP A 75 -6.91 -5.10 2.67
CA ASP A 75 -7.82 -4.06 2.19
C ASP A 75 -9.26 -4.54 2.03
N ASN A 76 -9.48 -5.73 1.48
CA ASN A 76 -10.82 -6.30 1.37
C ASN A 76 -11.47 -6.56 2.74
N TRP A 77 -10.68 -6.99 3.72
CA TRP A 77 -11.14 -7.14 5.09
C TRP A 77 -11.49 -5.79 5.71
N ILE A 78 -10.64 -4.76 5.52
CA ILE A 78 -10.89 -3.39 5.95
C ILE A 78 -12.21 -2.87 5.36
N VAL A 79 -12.43 -3.04 4.05
CA VAL A 79 -13.68 -2.63 3.39
C VAL A 79 -14.89 -3.29 4.05
N SER A 80 -14.79 -4.57 4.43
CA SER A 80 -15.89 -5.27 5.12
C SER A 80 -16.16 -4.68 6.51
N LYS A 81 -15.11 -4.36 7.28
CA LYS A 81 -15.23 -3.72 8.59
C LYS A 81 -15.80 -2.31 8.48
N ILE A 82 -15.34 -1.52 7.53
CA ILE A 82 -15.85 -0.17 7.28
C ILE A 82 -17.35 -0.20 6.95
N LYS A 83 -17.80 -1.09 6.06
CA LYS A 83 -19.20 -1.24 5.70
C LYS A 83 -20.10 -1.60 6.89
N ALA A 84 -19.56 -2.28 7.89
CA ALA A 84 -20.28 -2.64 9.11
C ALA A 84 -20.40 -1.47 10.11
N THR A 85 -19.57 -0.42 10.00
CA THR A 85 -19.61 0.73 10.91
C THR A 85 -20.89 1.55 10.70
N SER A 86 -21.37 2.21 11.78
CA SER A 86 -22.54 3.08 11.68
C SER A 86 -22.31 4.31 10.80
N GLN A 87 -21.06 4.76 10.70
CA GLN A 87 -20.61 5.89 9.89
C GLN A 87 -20.87 5.63 8.40
N TYR A 88 -20.64 4.41 7.95
CA TYR A 88 -20.79 4.03 6.55
C TYR A 88 -22.13 3.32 6.27
N SER A 89 -22.62 2.45 7.16
CA SER A 89 -23.88 1.71 6.94
C SER A 89 -25.11 2.62 6.97
N LYS A 90 -25.11 3.69 7.79
CA LYS A 90 -26.19 4.67 7.90
C LYS A 90 -25.96 5.92 7.05
N GLY A 91 -24.78 6.05 6.41
CA GLY A 91 -24.35 7.22 5.67
C GLY A 91 -23.73 8.32 6.57
N ILE A 92 -23.11 9.28 5.89
CA ILE A 92 -22.43 10.43 6.53
C ILE A 92 -23.33 11.66 6.46
N LYS A 93 -23.45 12.40 7.56
CA LYS A 93 -24.11 13.71 7.58
C LYS A 93 -23.13 14.80 7.18
N VAL A 94 -23.44 15.51 6.09
CA VAL A 94 -22.67 16.65 5.56
C VAL A 94 -23.62 17.79 5.25
N GLY A 95 -23.35 19.01 5.71
CA GLY A 95 -24.19 20.17 5.49
C GLY A 95 -25.68 19.96 5.87
N GLY A 96 -25.94 19.16 6.90
CA GLY A 96 -27.30 18.83 7.37
C GLY A 96 -28.02 17.75 6.57
N LYS A 97 -27.43 17.21 5.49
CA LYS A 97 -27.98 16.11 4.65
C LYS A 97 -27.24 14.81 4.92
N THR A 98 -27.93 13.67 4.75
CA THR A 98 -27.29 12.34 4.86
C THR A 98 -26.96 11.83 3.47
N TYR A 99 -25.69 11.43 3.28
CA TYR A 99 -25.16 10.87 2.04
C TYR A 99 -24.79 9.40 2.26
N GLN A 100 -25.22 8.53 1.36
CA GLN A 100 -24.76 7.13 1.33
C GLN A 100 -23.34 7.08 0.77
N ILE A 101 -22.53 6.14 1.24
CA ILE A 101 -21.18 5.96 0.75
C ILE A 101 -21.12 4.82 -0.26
N LYS A 102 -20.57 5.09 -1.43
CA LYS A 102 -20.22 4.07 -2.43
C LYS A 102 -18.72 3.89 -2.43
N LEU A 103 -18.26 2.68 -2.14
CA LEU A 103 -16.86 2.32 -2.21
C LEU A 103 -16.61 1.58 -3.53
N LYS A 104 -15.65 2.07 -4.32
CA LYS A 104 -15.15 1.45 -5.54
C LYS A 104 -13.70 1.03 -5.37
N SER A 105 -13.42 -0.23 -5.62
CA SER A 105 -12.08 -0.81 -5.55
C SER A 105 -11.51 -0.98 -6.96
N TYR A 106 -10.26 -0.57 -7.15
CA TYR A 106 -9.55 -0.61 -8.43
C TYR A 106 -8.22 -1.34 -8.24
N ASP A 107 -8.13 -2.56 -8.75
CA ASP A 107 -6.91 -3.35 -8.69
C ASP A 107 -5.86 -2.84 -9.68
N SER A 108 -4.79 -2.25 -9.18
CA SER A 108 -3.65 -1.78 -9.98
C SER A 108 -2.86 -2.92 -10.61
N GLN A 109 -3.03 -4.16 -10.15
CA GLN A 109 -2.23 -5.33 -10.54
C GLN A 109 -0.72 -5.06 -10.41
N SER A 110 -0.34 -4.25 -9.42
CA SER A 110 1.04 -3.82 -9.17
C SER A 110 1.70 -3.05 -10.34
N SER A 111 0.89 -2.55 -11.29
CA SER A 111 1.36 -1.85 -12.48
C SER A 111 1.24 -0.33 -12.32
N VAL A 112 2.35 0.38 -12.54
CA VAL A 112 2.44 1.85 -12.52
C VAL A 112 1.47 2.48 -13.52
N THR A 113 1.53 2.04 -14.77
CA THR A 113 0.67 2.57 -15.86
C THR A 113 -0.79 2.33 -15.52
N ARG A 114 -1.14 1.11 -15.12
CA ARG A 114 -2.52 0.76 -14.77
C ARG A 114 -3.03 1.57 -13.57
N ALA A 115 -2.22 1.81 -12.55
CA ALA A 115 -2.60 2.62 -11.40
C ALA A 115 -2.98 4.05 -11.81
N GLY A 116 -2.18 4.69 -12.68
CA GLY A 116 -2.47 6.00 -13.24
C GLY A 116 -3.73 6.03 -14.11
N ASP A 117 -3.91 5.03 -14.99
CA ASP A 117 -5.09 4.92 -15.86
C ASP A 117 -6.38 4.69 -15.05
N LEU A 118 -6.31 3.86 -14.00
CA LEU A 118 -7.43 3.63 -13.10
C LEU A 118 -7.80 4.89 -12.32
N ALA A 119 -6.81 5.64 -11.82
CA ALA A 119 -7.07 6.92 -11.16
C ALA A 119 -7.77 7.90 -12.10
N LYS A 120 -7.25 8.07 -13.31
CA LYS A 120 -7.87 8.92 -14.33
C LYS A 120 -9.30 8.47 -14.66
N SER A 121 -9.52 7.17 -14.84
CA SER A 121 -10.85 6.61 -15.11
C SER A 121 -11.81 6.80 -13.93
N ALA A 122 -11.34 6.58 -12.70
CA ALA A 122 -12.12 6.81 -11.50
C ALA A 122 -12.61 8.28 -11.41
N ILE A 123 -11.73 9.22 -11.73
CA ILE A 123 -12.04 10.66 -11.72
C ILE A 123 -13.00 11.03 -12.85
N GLN A 124 -12.68 10.69 -14.10
CA GLN A 124 -13.36 11.20 -15.28
C GLN A 124 -14.63 10.42 -15.66
N ASN A 125 -14.64 9.09 -15.43
CA ASN A 125 -15.74 8.24 -15.85
C ASN A 125 -16.65 7.84 -14.67
N ASP A 126 -16.06 7.60 -13.50
CA ASP A 126 -16.80 7.15 -12.31
C ASP A 126 -17.21 8.31 -11.40
N ASN A 127 -16.69 9.53 -11.64
CA ASN A 127 -16.96 10.75 -10.90
C ASN A 127 -16.81 10.54 -9.39
N VAL A 128 -15.63 10.03 -8.98
CA VAL A 128 -15.33 9.84 -7.55
C VAL A 128 -15.13 11.20 -6.87
N ASP A 129 -15.67 11.34 -5.65
CA ASP A 129 -15.54 12.55 -4.83
C ASP A 129 -14.22 12.58 -4.06
N LEU A 130 -13.67 11.40 -3.77
CA LEU A 130 -12.43 11.22 -3.02
C LEU A 130 -11.75 9.93 -3.48
N LEU A 131 -10.41 9.94 -3.53
CA LEU A 131 -9.59 8.77 -3.81
C LEU A 131 -8.77 8.36 -2.59
N PHE A 132 -8.46 7.06 -2.52
CA PHE A 132 -7.39 6.48 -1.70
C PHE A 132 -6.35 5.81 -2.59
N ALA A 133 -5.09 5.84 -2.15
CA ALA A 133 -4.01 5.06 -2.72
C ALA A 133 -3.07 4.58 -1.62
N SER A 134 -2.81 3.28 -1.58
CA SER A 134 -1.92 2.68 -0.57
C SER A 134 -1.16 1.52 -1.20
N SER A 135 0.17 1.60 -1.21
CA SER A 135 1.06 0.56 -1.74
C SER A 135 2.53 0.97 -1.59
N THR A 136 3.17 1.24 -2.71
CA THR A 136 4.57 1.66 -2.85
C THR A 136 4.64 2.89 -3.76
N PRO A 137 5.79 3.59 -3.81
CA PRO A 137 5.96 4.77 -4.66
C PRO A 137 5.55 4.56 -6.12
N GLU A 138 5.81 3.39 -6.67
CA GLU A 138 5.57 3.10 -8.08
C GLU A 138 4.10 3.32 -8.45
N THR A 139 3.17 2.78 -7.67
CA THR A 139 1.74 2.86 -7.97
C THR A 139 1.08 4.09 -7.35
N VAL A 140 1.43 4.45 -6.10
CA VAL A 140 0.81 5.58 -5.40
C VAL A 140 1.16 6.92 -6.06
N ASN A 141 2.41 7.12 -6.51
CA ASN A 141 2.83 8.34 -7.20
C ASN A 141 2.05 8.55 -8.51
N ALA A 142 1.78 7.48 -9.26
CA ALA A 142 0.98 7.56 -10.47
C ALA A 142 -0.46 8.04 -10.17
N VAL A 143 -1.08 7.55 -9.09
CA VAL A 143 -2.40 8.00 -8.64
C VAL A 143 -2.35 9.43 -8.15
N ALA A 144 -1.36 9.80 -7.33
CA ALA A 144 -1.21 11.14 -6.77
C ALA A 144 -1.04 12.21 -7.85
N SER A 145 -0.25 11.91 -8.89
CA SER A 145 -0.07 12.81 -10.05
C SER A 145 -1.40 13.06 -10.78
N GLN A 146 -2.21 12.02 -11.00
CA GLN A 146 -3.52 12.19 -11.65
C GLN A 146 -4.50 12.96 -10.77
N ALA A 147 -4.56 12.66 -9.48
CA ALA A 147 -5.45 13.32 -8.54
C ALA A 147 -5.13 14.81 -8.41
N GLU A 148 -3.86 15.18 -8.25
CA GLU A 148 -3.42 16.59 -8.17
C GLU A 148 -3.69 17.33 -9.48
N ALA A 149 -3.36 16.74 -10.63
CA ALA A 149 -3.54 17.35 -11.94
C ALA A 149 -5.02 17.54 -12.33
N LEU A 150 -5.90 16.60 -11.92
CA LEU A 150 -7.33 16.61 -12.26
C LEU A 150 -8.19 17.22 -11.15
N GLY A 151 -7.59 17.69 -10.06
CA GLY A 151 -8.29 18.41 -9.02
C GLY A 151 -9.22 17.52 -8.16
N THR A 152 -8.79 16.30 -7.83
CA THR A 152 -9.58 15.36 -7.02
C THR A 152 -8.90 15.09 -5.69
N PRO A 153 -9.60 15.22 -4.54
CA PRO A 153 -9.03 14.91 -3.25
C PRO A 153 -8.51 13.48 -3.17
N LEU A 154 -7.30 13.29 -2.60
CA LEU A 154 -6.69 11.98 -2.43
C LEU A 154 -5.98 11.88 -1.08
N ILE A 155 -6.15 10.75 -0.41
CA ILE A 155 -5.40 10.38 0.79
C ILE A 155 -4.52 9.19 0.45
N CYS A 156 -3.19 9.35 0.64
CA CYS A 156 -2.19 8.31 0.37
C CYS A 156 -1.66 7.70 1.67
N SER A 157 -1.20 6.43 1.59
CA SER A 157 -0.47 5.75 2.65
C SER A 157 0.53 4.75 2.08
N ASN A 158 1.43 4.22 2.93
CA ASN A 158 2.41 3.17 2.63
C ASN A 158 3.45 3.56 1.57
N ILE A 159 3.81 4.84 1.53
CA ILE A 159 4.82 5.40 0.64
C ILE A 159 5.73 6.35 1.44
N PRO A 160 7.07 6.25 1.34
CA PRO A 160 7.96 7.22 1.95
C PRO A 160 7.64 8.64 1.48
N TRP A 161 7.50 9.56 2.45
CA TRP A 161 7.02 10.92 2.17
C TRP A 161 7.93 11.67 1.20
N GLU A 162 9.23 11.41 1.20
CA GLU A 162 10.19 12.06 0.30
C GLU A 162 9.89 11.70 -1.16
N SER A 163 9.63 10.41 -1.44
CA SER A 163 9.30 9.94 -2.79
C SER A 163 8.00 10.55 -3.29
N TRP A 164 6.96 10.58 -2.45
CA TRP A 164 5.69 11.21 -2.76
C TRP A 164 5.85 12.71 -3.01
N TYR A 165 6.63 13.40 -2.16
CA TYR A 165 6.83 14.84 -2.25
C TYR A 165 7.64 15.25 -3.48
N ILE A 166 8.69 14.49 -3.83
CA ILE A 166 9.47 14.68 -5.06
C ILE A 166 8.59 14.50 -6.30
N ASN A 167 7.76 13.47 -6.32
CA ASN A 167 6.83 13.22 -7.43
C ASN A 167 5.87 14.40 -7.69
N LEU A 168 5.51 15.14 -6.66
CA LEU A 168 4.67 16.34 -6.76
C LEU A 168 5.47 17.65 -7.01
N GLY A 169 6.75 17.52 -7.36
CA GLY A 169 7.63 18.65 -7.68
C GLY A 169 8.27 19.30 -6.46
N GLY A 170 8.17 18.69 -5.28
CA GLY A 170 8.76 19.19 -4.04
C GLY A 170 10.23 18.81 -3.87
N ASN A 171 10.91 19.56 -3.01
CA ASN A 171 12.27 19.24 -2.57
C ASN A 171 12.25 18.90 -1.06
N PRO A 172 12.50 17.65 -0.65
CA PRO A 172 12.48 17.26 0.76
C PRO A 172 13.46 18.04 1.66
N ALA A 173 14.59 18.49 1.11
CA ALA A 173 15.55 19.30 1.87
C ALA A 173 15.06 20.75 2.11
N LYS A 174 14.07 21.20 1.35
CA LYS A 174 13.46 22.52 1.49
C LYS A 174 11.97 22.42 1.13
N PRO A 175 11.10 21.93 2.01
CA PRO A 175 9.73 21.60 1.70
C PRO A 175 8.84 22.87 1.60
N THR A 176 8.74 23.44 0.43
CA THR A 176 7.96 24.66 0.13
C THR A 176 6.77 24.42 -0.79
N VAL A 177 6.75 23.32 -1.54
CA VAL A 177 5.60 22.92 -2.38
C VAL A 177 4.43 22.53 -1.50
N LYS A 178 3.26 23.06 -1.82
CA LYS A 178 2.00 22.74 -1.12
C LYS A 178 1.07 22.03 -2.10
N PRO A 179 1.01 20.69 -2.11
CA PRO A 179 0.00 19.98 -2.88
C PRO A 179 -1.39 20.47 -2.48
N LYS A 180 -2.28 20.64 -3.46
CA LYS A 180 -3.60 21.19 -3.18
C LYS A 180 -4.63 20.13 -2.85
N TYR A 181 -4.60 19.02 -3.59
CA TYR A 181 -5.64 18.00 -3.52
C TYR A 181 -5.22 16.74 -2.81
N VAL A 182 -3.92 16.55 -2.57
CA VAL A 182 -3.41 15.28 -2.07
C VAL A 182 -2.71 15.44 -0.71
N VAL A 183 -2.92 14.47 0.18
CA VAL A 183 -2.22 14.33 1.45
C VAL A 183 -1.72 12.89 1.60
N MET A 184 -0.74 12.69 2.48
CA MET A 184 -0.26 11.35 2.78
C MET A 184 0.08 11.19 4.25
N TYR A 185 -0.07 9.96 4.78
CA TYR A 185 0.48 9.61 6.07
C TYR A 185 1.32 8.34 5.94
N PHE A 186 2.56 8.43 6.31
CA PHE A 186 3.50 7.32 6.42
C PHE A 186 4.83 7.79 7.00
N LEU A 187 5.80 6.90 7.04
CA LEU A 187 7.19 7.21 7.41
C LEU A 187 7.98 7.79 6.21
N GLY A 188 9.24 8.11 6.44
CA GLY A 188 10.21 8.48 5.41
C GLY A 188 11.43 7.56 5.40
N ALA A 189 12.24 7.65 4.35
CA ALA A 189 13.48 6.87 4.21
C ALA A 189 14.44 7.11 5.38
N GLU A 190 14.47 8.35 5.91
CA GLU A 190 15.29 8.68 7.10
C GLU A 190 14.80 7.96 8.35
N HIS A 191 13.53 7.67 8.48
CA HIS A 191 13.00 6.90 9.60
C HIS A 191 13.45 5.44 9.53
N LEU A 192 13.55 4.87 8.33
CA LEU A 192 13.99 3.49 8.15
C LEU A 192 15.45 3.28 8.57
N VAL A 193 16.36 4.11 8.09
CA VAL A 193 17.76 4.00 8.54
C VAL A 193 17.91 4.27 10.04
N LYS A 194 17.15 5.23 10.59
CA LYS A 194 17.13 5.50 12.04
C LYS A 194 16.52 4.36 12.85
N CYS A 195 15.60 3.58 12.27
CA CYS A 195 15.06 2.35 12.85
C CYS A 195 16.09 1.20 12.84
N PHE A 196 16.90 1.09 11.79
CA PHE A 196 17.86 0.01 11.63
C PHE A 196 19.13 0.21 12.48
N ILE A 197 19.61 1.44 12.65
CA ILE A 197 20.82 1.75 13.40
C ILE A 197 20.80 1.22 14.85
N PRO A 198 19.75 1.37 15.66
CA PRO A 198 19.67 0.77 16.99
C PRO A 198 19.82 -0.76 16.98
N MET A 199 19.25 -1.44 15.98
CA MET A 199 19.42 -2.89 15.81
C MET A 199 20.86 -3.24 15.43
N TRP A 200 21.50 -2.48 14.53
CA TRP A 200 22.91 -2.67 14.18
C TRP A 200 23.82 -2.45 15.40
N ASN A 201 23.57 -1.42 16.21
CA ASN A 201 24.33 -1.15 17.43
C ASN A 201 24.26 -2.33 18.40
N ARG A 202 23.07 -2.90 18.66
CA ARG A 202 22.92 -4.06 19.56
C ARG A 202 23.68 -5.29 19.07
N ILE A 203 23.64 -5.57 17.76
CA ILE A 203 24.42 -6.68 17.19
C ILE A 203 25.92 -6.39 17.22
N HIS A 204 26.33 -5.13 16.99
CA HIS A 204 27.73 -4.71 17.15
C HIS A 204 28.23 -4.95 18.58
N ASP A 205 27.47 -4.52 19.58
CA ASP A 205 27.82 -4.67 20.99
C ASP A 205 27.93 -6.15 21.41
N GLN A 206 27.07 -7.00 20.82
CA GLN A 206 27.09 -8.44 21.04
C GLN A 206 28.27 -9.17 20.38
N LEU A 207 28.62 -8.79 19.15
CA LEU A 207 29.49 -9.58 18.28
C LEU A 207 30.78 -8.85 17.86
N HIS A 208 30.99 -7.60 18.31
CA HIS A 208 32.16 -6.76 18.01
C HIS A 208 32.44 -6.68 16.50
N THR A 209 31.44 -6.26 15.72
CA THR A 209 31.50 -6.18 14.26
C THR A 209 32.37 -5.01 13.77
N ASP A 210 32.77 -5.03 12.49
CA ASP A 210 33.56 -3.95 11.87
C ASP A 210 32.71 -2.73 11.46
N LYS A 211 31.39 -2.74 11.74
CA LYS A 211 30.44 -1.67 11.35
C LYS A 211 30.39 -1.40 9.83
N VAL A 212 30.60 -2.43 9.03
CA VAL A 212 30.47 -2.34 7.58
C VAL A 212 29.08 -2.86 7.16
N VAL A 213 28.34 -2.05 6.42
CA VAL A 213 27.00 -2.33 5.93
C VAL A 213 27.02 -2.51 4.41
N ALA A 214 26.78 -3.70 3.92
CA ALA A 214 26.48 -3.94 2.51
C ALA A 214 25.10 -3.36 2.17
N ALA A 215 25.00 -2.54 1.13
CA ALA A 215 23.78 -1.89 0.73
C ALA A 215 23.48 -2.13 -0.76
N ALA A 216 22.33 -2.74 -1.07
CA ALA A 216 21.88 -3.02 -2.42
C ALA A 216 20.55 -2.34 -2.66
N PHE A 217 20.54 -1.19 -3.32
CA PHE A 217 19.33 -0.43 -3.60
C PHE A 217 19.02 -0.45 -5.11
N PRO A 218 17.77 -0.75 -5.53
CA PRO A 218 17.39 -0.77 -6.94
C PRO A 218 17.41 0.63 -7.57
N ASN A 219 17.24 0.68 -8.89
CA ASN A 219 17.09 1.94 -9.64
C ASN A 219 15.61 2.28 -9.81
N ASP A 220 14.91 2.38 -8.69
CA ASP A 220 13.51 2.82 -8.58
C ASP A 220 13.39 4.03 -7.65
N SER A 221 12.18 4.48 -7.38
CA SER A 221 11.93 5.65 -6.51
C SER A 221 12.43 5.42 -5.08
N ASP A 222 12.20 4.24 -4.50
CA ASP A 222 12.66 3.90 -3.15
C ASP A 222 14.18 3.78 -3.11
N GLY A 223 14.77 3.00 -4.01
CA GLY A 223 16.21 2.78 -4.06
C GLY A 223 16.99 4.08 -4.25
N ASN A 224 16.51 4.99 -5.08
CA ASN A 224 17.14 6.30 -5.28
C ASN A 224 17.02 7.19 -4.03
N ALA A 225 15.89 7.18 -3.31
CA ALA A 225 15.73 7.88 -2.05
C ALA A 225 16.68 7.30 -0.97
N PHE A 226 16.80 5.97 -0.89
CA PHE A 226 17.69 5.29 0.06
C PHE A 226 19.16 5.57 -0.23
N ARG A 227 19.57 5.61 -1.51
CA ARG A 227 20.95 6.01 -1.91
C ARG A 227 21.30 7.40 -1.46
N ALA A 228 20.35 8.32 -1.44
CA ALA A 228 20.57 9.69 -1.00
C ALA A 228 20.60 9.81 0.53
N VAL A 229 19.75 9.09 1.24
CA VAL A 229 19.47 9.30 2.67
C VAL A 229 20.27 8.38 3.58
N PHE A 230 20.44 7.11 3.24
CA PHE A 230 21.06 6.12 4.13
C PHE A 230 22.54 6.39 4.41
N PRO A 231 23.43 6.64 3.39
CA PRO A 231 24.87 6.75 3.64
C PRO A 231 25.26 7.88 4.61
N PRO A 232 24.73 9.11 4.51
CA PRO A 232 25.13 10.18 5.43
C PRO A 232 24.66 9.92 6.87
N ILE A 233 23.47 9.34 7.08
CA ILE A 233 22.94 9.02 8.41
C ILE A 233 23.71 7.85 9.03
N ALA A 234 23.96 6.79 8.27
CA ALA A 234 24.76 5.65 8.73
C ALA A 234 26.19 6.08 9.10
N LYS A 235 26.82 6.94 8.29
CA LYS A 235 28.14 7.49 8.57
C LYS A 235 28.16 8.32 9.86
N ALA A 236 27.13 9.13 10.09
CA ALA A 236 27.01 9.91 11.33
C ALA A 236 26.88 9.01 12.57
N ALA A 237 26.35 7.79 12.42
CA ALA A 237 26.27 6.76 13.45
C ALA A 237 27.53 5.86 13.54
N GLY A 238 28.58 6.15 12.77
CA GLY A 238 29.84 5.42 12.80
C GLY A 238 29.89 4.17 11.92
N TYR A 239 28.95 4.01 10.97
CA TYR A 239 28.93 2.90 10.02
C TYR A 239 29.51 3.29 8.66
N THR A 240 30.18 2.35 8.03
CA THR A 240 30.64 2.47 6.63
C THR A 240 29.69 1.68 5.74
N MET A 241 29.10 2.33 4.73
CA MET A 241 28.25 1.64 3.76
C MET A 241 29.05 1.25 2.51
N ASP A 242 29.09 -0.04 2.21
CA ASP A 242 29.54 -0.58 0.93
C ASP A 242 28.33 -0.65 -0.01
N LEU A 243 28.13 0.43 -0.77
CA LEU A 243 26.97 0.61 -1.62
C LEU A 243 27.25 0.06 -3.03
N SER A 244 26.45 -0.94 -3.45
CA SER A 244 26.53 -1.47 -4.80
C SER A 244 26.06 -0.45 -5.86
N SER A 245 26.37 -0.69 -7.13
CA SER A 245 25.71 0.00 -8.23
C SER A 245 24.20 -0.21 -8.18
N ALA A 246 23.44 0.77 -8.66
CA ALA A 246 22.00 0.62 -8.80
C ALA A 246 21.70 -0.47 -9.84
N TYR A 247 20.66 -1.25 -9.62
CA TYR A 247 20.24 -2.33 -10.50
C TYR A 247 18.75 -2.18 -10.84
N PRO A 248 18.31 -2.58 -12.05
CA PRO A 248 16.90 -2.52 -12.41
C PRO A 248 16.08 -3.58 -11.67
N ASP A 249 14.80 -3.29 -11.42
CA ASP A 249 13.84 -4.27 -10.95
C ASP A 249 13.78 -5.47 -11.90
N GLY A 250 13.56 -6.67 -11.36
CA GLY A 250 13.58 -7.91 -12.13
C GLY A 250 14.99 -8.45 -12.42
N THR A 251 16.02 -7.90 -11.78
CA THR A 251 17.39 -8.45 -11.90
C THR A 251 17.41 -9.87 -11.35
N THR A 252 18.05 -10.78 -12.10
CA THR A 252 18.12 -12.20 -11.75
C THR A 252 19.51 -12.68 -11.34
N ASN A 253 20.55 -11.86 -11.53
CA ASN A 253 21.93 -12.21 -11.19
C ASN A 253 22.59 -11.13 -10.32
N TYR A 254 22.86 -11.48 -9.08
CA TYR A 254 23.45 -10.60 -8.07
C TYR A 254 24.89 -10.95 -7.72
N THR A 255 25.54 -11.86 -8.46
CA THR A 255 26.86 -12.42 -8.14
C THR A 255 27.92 -11.35 -7.95
N SER A 256 27.97 -10.33 -8.80
CA SER A 256 28.96 -9.24 -8.69
C SER A 256 28.78 -8.44 -7.41
N MET A 257 27.56 -8.07 -7.06
CA MET A 257 27.27 -7.33 -5.82
C MET A 257 27.61 -8.16 -4.58
N ILE A 258 27.24 -9.43 -4.57
CA ILE A 258 27.56 -10.34 -3.45
C ILE A 258 29.06 -10.50 -3.30
N SER A 259 29.83 -10.58 -4.39
CA SER A 259 31.29 -10.64 -4.36
C SER A 259 31.89 -9.36 -3.78
N GLN A 260 31.35 -8.19 -4.14
CA GLN A 260 31.73 -6.90 -3.57
C GLN A 260 31.51 -6.90 -2.05
N PHE A 261 30.32 -7.29 -1.57
CA PHE A 261 29.99 -7.32 -0.13
C PHE A 261 30.88 -8.27 0.68
N LYS A 262 31.26 -9.40 0.09
CA LYS A 262 32.22 -10.33 0.69
C LYS A 262 33.62 -9.74 0.78
N ALA A 263 34.07 -9.04 -0.27
CA ALA A 263 35.38 -8.38 -0.29
C ALA A 263 35.45 -7.25 0.74
N ALA A 264 34.33 -6.52 0.93
CA ALA A 264 34.22 -5.49 1.96
C ALA A 264 34.10 -6.06 3.39
N LYS A 265 33.95 -7.38 3.56
CA LYS A 265 33.73 -8.06 4.85
C LYS A 265 32.51 -7.47 5.59
N ALA A 266 31.43 -7.18 4.87
CA ALA A 266 30.28 -6.54 5.46
C ALA A 266 29.60 -7.45 6.51
N ASP A 267 29.45 -6.93 7.72
CA ASP A 267 28.77 -7.59 8.83
C ASP A 267 27.25 -7.38 8.80
N PHE A 268 26.82 -6.30 8.19
CA PHE A 268 25.43 -5.93 8.05
C PHE A 268 25.02 -5.92 6.58
N PHE A 269 23.72 -6.14 6.33
CA PHE A 269 23.14 -6.04 5.01
C PHE A 269 21.84 -5.21 5.06
N THR A 270 21.62 -4.34 4.07
CA THR A 270 20.37 -3.60 3.92
C THR A 270 19.97 -3.45 2.46
N ASN A 271 18.67 -3.47 2.17
CA ASN A 271 18.12 -3.23 0.84
C ASN A 271 16.65 -2.77 0.87
N VAL A 272 16.08 -2.48 -0.34
CA VAL A 272 14.68 -2.06 -0.52
C VAL A 272 14.14 -2.54 -1.88
N PRO A 273 14.30 -3.83 -2.25
CA PRO A 273 13.88 -4.36 -3.54
C PRO A 273 12.39 -4.72 -3.59
N LEU A 274 11.93 -5.17 -4.75
CA LEU A 274 10.69 -5.92 -4.86
C LEU A 274 10.82 -7.32 -4.21
N PRO A 275 9.73 -7.92 -3.70
CA PRO A 275 9.79 -9.24 -3.05
C PRO A 275 10.45 -10.36 -3.88
N PRO A 276 10.18 -10.52 -5.19
CA PRO A 276 10.87 -11.52 -6.01
C PRO A 276 12.38 -11.30 -6.11
N ASP A 277 12.80 -10.03 -6.23
CA ASP A 277 14.21 -9.64 -6.34
C ASP A 277 14.97 -9.94 -5.04
N PHE A 278 14.34 -9.66 -3.90
CA PHE A 278 14.92 -10.02 -2.61
C PHE A 278 15.12 -11.53 -2.49
N ALA A 279 14.11 -12.32 -2.80
CA ALA A 279 14.18 -13.76 -2.70
C ALA A 279 15.33 -14.33 -3.56
N ALA A 280 15.51 -13.82 -4.79
CA ALA A 280 16.60 -14.20 -5.68
C ALA A 280 17.96 -13.78 -5.12
N MET A 281 18.11 -12.54 -4.68
CA MET A 281 19.35 -11.99 -4.11
C MET A 281 19.73 -12.74 -2.83
N TRP A 282 18.80 -12.97 -1.91
CA TRP A 282 19.04 -13.63 -0.64
C TRP A 282 19.48 -15.08 -0.84
N LYS A 283 18.82 -15.82 -1.71
CA LYS A 283 19.21 -17.18 -2.08
C LYS A 283 20.64 -17.24 -2.64
N GLN A 284 20.98 -16.33 -3.58
CA GLN A 284 22.33 -16.25 -4.13
C GLN A 284 23.38 -15.84 -3.08
N SER A 285 23.03 -14.95 -2.16
CA SER A 285 23.89 -14.55 -1.03
C SER A 285 24.28 -15.75 -0.18
N ILE A 286 23.29 -16.57 0.19
CA ILE A 286 23.50 -17.81 0.97
C ILE A 286 24.35 -18.80 0.18
N GLN A 287 24.06 -19.04 -1.09
CA GLN A 287 24.82 -19.97 -1.94
C GLN A 287 26.26 -19.57 -2.14
N GLN A 288 26.54 -18.27 -2.21
CA GLN A 288 27.91 -17.74 -2.33
C GLN A 288 28.62 -17.52 -1.00
N GLY A 289 27.98 -17.88 0.13
CA GLY A 289 28.55 -17.78 1.45
C GLY A 289 28.66 -16.35 1.99
N PHE A 290 27.87 -15.42 1.49
CA PHE A 290 27.65 -14.12 2.13
C PHE A 290 26.55 -14.27 3.18
N ARG A 291 26.93 -14.15 4.46
CA ARG A 291 26.05 -14.30 5.60
C ARG A 291 26.31 -13.16 6.58
N PRO A 292 25.59 -12.04 6.43
CA PRO A 292 25.73 -10.90 7.34
C PRO A 292 25.28 -11.28 8.75
N LYS A 293 25.82 -10.63 9.76
CA LYS A 293 25.43 -10.82 11.18
C LYS A 293 24.02 -10.35 11.43
N LEU A 294 23.57 -9.31 10.73
CA LEU A 294 22.19 -8.89 10.69
C LEU A 294 21.84 -8.39 9.29
N ALA A 295 20.74 -8.90 8.74
CA ALA A 295 20.07 -8.35 7.58
C ALA A 295 18.87 -7.50 8.04
N THR A 296 18.83 -6.23 7.60
CA THR A 296 17.72 -5.31 7.80
C THR A 296 17.19 -4.91 6.43
N VAL A 297 15.96 -5.21 6.15
CA VAL A 297 15.36 -4.99 4.82
C VAL A 297 14.13 -4.10 4.93
N ALA A 298 13.87 -3.28 3.91
CA ALA A 298 12.68 -2.47 3.83
C ALA A 298 11.86 -2.87 2.58
N LYS A 299 10.56 -2.52 2.54
CA LYS A 299 9.64 -2.84 1.44
C LYS A 299 9.32 -4.34 1.31
N VAL A 300 10.26 -5.22 1.62
CA VAL A 300 10.11 -6.67 1.60
C VAL A 300 10.03 -7.24 3.00
N LEU A 301 9.49 -8.44 3.13
CA LEU A 301 9.28 -9.12 4.42
C LEU A 301 8.45 -8.29 5.43
N LEU A 302 7.62 -7.38 4.92
CA LEU A 302 6.64 -6.65 5.71
C LEU A 302 5.40 -7.50 6.01
N PHE A 303 5.19 -8.55 5.21
CA PHE A 303 3.98 -9.37 5.24
C PHE A 303 4.29 -10.86 5.40
N PRO A 304 3.45 -11.60 6.14
CA PRO A 304 3.67 -13.02 6.42
C PRO A 304 3.91 -13.90 5.18
N PRO A 305 3.18 -13.74 4.04
CA PRO A 305 3.40 -14.59 2.87
C PRO A 305 4.83 -14.52 2.32
N ASP A 306 5.45 -13.33 2.32
CA ASP A 306 6.81 -13.15 1.81
C ASP A 306 7.84 -13.87 2.69
N ALA A 307 7.67 -13.77 4.01
CA ALA A 307 8.54 -14.47 4.97
C ALA A 307 8.35 -15.99 4.90
N TYR A 308 7.09 -16.45 4.78
CA TYR A 308 6.79 -17.88 4.67
C TYR A 308 7.35 -18.49 3.38
N ALA A 309 7.38 -17.74 2.28
CA ALA A 309 7.96 -18.21 1.02
C ALA A 309 9.48 -18.48 1.11
N LEU A 310 10.18 -17.78 2.01
CA LEU A 310 11.60 -18.02 2.28
C LEU A 310 11.83 -19.17 3.30
N GLY A 311 10.80 -19.58 4.04
CA GLY A 311 10.90 -20.61 5.07
C GLY A 311 11.96 -20.28 6.12
N SER A 312 12.86 -21.25 6.43
CA SER A 312 13.92 -21.06 7.43
C SER A 312 14.94 -19.99 7.07
N GLU A 313 15.06 -19.61 5.81
CA GLU A 313 16.00 -18.55 5.37
C GLU A 313 15.51 -17.15 5.75
N ALA A 314 14.25 -17.01 6.18
CA ALA A 314 13.73 -15.76 6.76
C ALA A 314 14.03 -15.60 8.26
N TYR A 315 14.51 -16.66 8.95
CA TYR A 315 14.79 -16.59 10.39
C TYR A 315 15.77 -15.47 10.70
N ASN A 316 15.37 -14.61 11.65
CA ASN A 316 16.14 -13.49 12.16
C ASN A 316 16.50 -12.42 11.12
N ILE A 317 15.83 -12.37 9.95
CA ILE A 317 15.86 -11.19 9.12
C ILE A 317 15.00 -10.12 9.80
N ALA A 318 15.55 -8.93 9.95
CA ALA A 318 14.85 -7.78 10.52
C ALA A 318 14.28 -6.89 9.41
N THR A 319 13.18 -6.22 9.74
CA THR A 319 12.54 -5.22 8.90
C THR A 319 11.93 -4.13 9.80
N ASP A 320 11.16 -3.24 9.22
CA ASP A 320 10.37 -2.23 9.92
C ASP A 320 8.89 -2.60 9.96
N THR A 321 8.15 -1.93 10.84
CA THR A 321 6.69 -1.93 10.81
C THR A 321 6.16 -0.63 11.40
N TRP A 322 5.11 -0.08 10.82
CA TRP A 322 4.49 1.19 11.25
C TRP A 322 3.24 0.99 12.10
N TRP A 323 2.85 -0.25 12.33
CA TRP A 323 1.71 -0.61 13.14
C TRP A 323 1.88 -2.01 13.73
N VAL A 324 1.54 -2.15 15.00
CA VAL A 324 1.59 -3.43 15.73
C VAL A 324 0.40 -3.57 16.69
N PRO A 325 -0.01 -4.79 17.03
CA PRO A 325 -1.15 -5.02 17.93
C PRO A 325 -0.98 -4.44 19.34
N THR A 326 0.26 -4.19 19.77
CA THR A 326 0.57 -3.70 21.13
C THR A 326 0.46 -2.19 21.28
N LEU A 327 0.21 -1.45 20.20
CA LEU A 327 0.02 0.00 20.26
C LEU A 327 -1.27 0.37 21.00
N PRO A 328 -1.26 1.46 21.78
CA PRO A 328 -2.41 1.89 22.56
C PRO A 328 -3.48 2.62 21.75
N TRP A 329 -3.31 2.67 20.42
CA TRP A 329 -4.18 3.43 19.53
C TRP A 329 -5.53 2.75 19.35
N LYS A 330 -6.53 3.55 19.00
CA LYS A 330 -7.92 3.11 18.87
C LYS A 330 -8.56 3.71 17.63
N SER A 331 -9.47 2.92 17.04
CA SER A 331 -10.33 3.43 15.99
C SER A 331 -11.20 4.58 16.48
N SER A 332 -11.20 5.70 15.75
CA SER A 332 -12.09 6.84 15.99
C SER A 332 -13.58 6.51 15.70
N PHE A 333 -13.85 5.41 14.97
CA PHE A 333 -15.20 4.98 14.65
C PHE A 333 -15.81 4.08 15.71
N THR A 334 -15.04 3.10 16.21
CA THR A 334 -15.56 2.03 17.07
C THR A 334 -15.00 2.09 18.49
N GLY A 335 -13.89 2.80 18.70
CA GLY A 335 -13.15 2.81 19.97
C GLY A 335 -12.35 1.54 20.24
N GLU A 336 -12.38 0.57 19.32
CA GLU A 336 -11.59 -0.66 19.41
C GLU A 336 -10.10 -0.37 19.24
N ASP A 337 -9.27 -1.09 19.97
CA ASP A 337 -7.82 -0.93 19.97
C ASP A 337 -7.13 -1.81 18.91
N CYS A 338 -5.83 -1.58 18.73
CA CYS A 338 -5.01 -2.31 17.77
C CYS A 338 -5.01 -3.82 18.03
N ALA A 339 -5.00 -4.26 19.29
CA ALA A 339 -5.04 -5.68 19.64
C ALA A 339 -6.35 -6.36 19.21
N SER A 340 -7.48 -5.66 19.38
CA SER A 340 -8.79 -6.13 18.92
C SER A 340 -8.84 -6.27 17.40
N PHE A 341 -8.33 -5.28 16.66
CA PHE A 341 -8.26 -5.33 15.19
C PHE A 341 -7.40 -6.48 14.70
N ALA A 342 -6.21 -6.68 15.29
CA ALA A 342 -5.35 -7.80 14.94
C ALA A 342 -6.03 -9.15 15.19
N SER A 343 -6.65 -9.31 16.36
CA SER A 343 -7.33 -10.55 16.74
C SER A 343 -8.51 -10.87 15.81
N GLN A 344 -9.29 -9.86 15.43
CA GLN A 344 -10.40 -10.02 14.49
C GLN A 344 -9.89 -10.38 13.09
N PHE A 345 -8.84 -9.70 12.62
CA PHE A 345 -8.21 -10.01 11.33
C PHE A 345 -7.76 -11.47 11.28
N GLU A 346 -7.03 -11.93 12.28
CA GLU A 346 -6.55 -13.31 12.35
C GLU A 346 -7.69 -14.35 12.47
N ALA A 347 -8.73 -14.04 13.25
CA ALA A 347 -9.87 -14.92 13.39
C ALA A 347 -10.68 -15.08 12.09
N GLU A 348 -10.84 -13.99 11.33
CA GLU A 348 -11.67 -13.95 10.14
C GLU A 348 -10.92 -14.37 8.87
N THR A 349 -9.64 -14.00 8.73
CA THR A 349 -8.84 -14.31 7.54
C THR A 349 -8.04 -15.60 7.65
N LYS A 350 -7.85 -16.12 8.89
CA LYS A 350 -6.97 -17.24 9.23
C LYS A 350 -5.49 -16.96 8.98
N GLY A 351 -5.15 -15.71 8.64
CA GLY A 351 -3.78 -15.23 8.46
C GLY A 351 -3.25 -14.51 9.69
N GLN A 352 -1.94 -14.37 9.81
CA GLN A 352 -1.30 -13.53 10.81
C GLN A 352 -1.61 -12.04 10.48
N TRP A 353 -1.74 -11.20 11.52
CA TRP A 353 -1.89 -9.77 11.36
C TRP A 353 -0.75 -9.16 10.53
N ASN A 354 -1.00 -8.03 9.90
CA ASN A 354 0.00 -7.21 9.23
C ASN A 354 -0.29 -5.72 9.39
N ALA A 355 0.71 -4.88 9.16
CA ALA A 355 0.63 -3.44 9.41
C ALA A 355 -0.39 -2.71 8.52
N ASN A 356 -0.80 -3.30 7.38
CA ASN A 356 -1.80 -2.69 6.49
C ASN A 356 -3.19 -2.60 7.11
N ILE A 357 -3.44 -3.25 8.25
CA ILE A 357 -4.66 -3.03 9.05
C ILE A 357 -4.82 -1.53 9.35
N SER A 358 -3.72 -0.79 9.49
CA SER A 358 -3.71 0.66 9.68
C SER A 358 -4.29 1.47 8.51
N ASN A 359 -4.43 0.89 7.29
CA ASN A 359 -5.12 1.51 6.16
C ASN A 359 -6.61 1.77 6.44
N TYR A 360 -7.17 1.16 7.49
CA TYR A 360 -8.47 1.55 8.05
C TYR A 360 -8.56 3.06 8.30
N SER A 361 -7.46 3.70 8.66
CA SER A 361 -7.39 5.13 8.93
C SER A 361 -7.55 6.03 7.71
N LEU A 362 -7.42 5.50 6.47
CA LEU A 362 -7.82 6.23 5.25
C LEU A 362 -9.30 6.68 5.35
N PHE A 363 -10.15 5.78 5.84
CA PHE A 363 -11.57 6.05 6.03
C PHE A 363 -11.85 6.97 7.22
N GLU A 364 -11.06 6.89 8.28
CA GLU A 364 -11.18 7.78 9.45
C GLU A 364 -10.84 9.22 9.08
N VAL A 365 -9.77 9.43 8.32
CA VAL A 365 -9.38 10.74 7.76
C VAL A 365 -10.46 11.28 6.83
N ALA A 366 -10.89 10.46 5.86
CA ALA A 366 -11.94 10.84 4.90
C ALA A 366 -13.24 11.23 5.59
N TYR A 367 -13.70 10.45 6.57
CA TYR A 367 -14.91 10.72 7.32
C TYR A 367 -14.81 12.04 8.11
N THR A 368 -13.67 12.28 8.73
CA THR A 368 -13.42 13.50 9.52
C THR A 368 -13.48 14.73 8.61
N ALA A 369 -12.82 14.67 7.45
CA ALA A 369 -12.84 15.75 6.47
C ALA A 369 -14.24 15.99 5.91
N LEU A 370 -14.93 14.93 5.46
CA LEU A 370 -16.27 15.02 4.88
C LEU A 370 -17.31 15.59 5.84
N LYS A 371 -17.18 15.36 7.15
CA LYS A 371 -18.08 15.95 8.15
C LYS A 371 -17.92 17.45 8.32
N SER A 372 -16.79 18.01 7.95
CA SER A 372 -16.45 19.43 8.16
C SER A 372 -16.79 20.32 6.95
N VAL A 373 -17.21 19.73 5.81
CA VAL A 373 -17.54 20.45 4.59
C VAL A 373 -19.05 20.75 4.48
N SER A 374 -19.39 21.71 3.65
CA SER A 374 -20.79 22.03 3.34
C SER A 374 -21.34 21.23 2.15
N ASP A 375 -20.49 20.94 1.16
CA ASP A 375 -20.78 20.10 0.00
C ASP A 375 -19.68 19.05 -0.21
N PRO A 376 -20.00 17.73 -0.05
CA PRO A 376 -19.01 16.68 -0.22
C PRO A 376 -18.61 16.44 -1.69
N HIS A 377 -19.27 17.10 -2.64
CA HIS A 377 -18.95 17.07 -4.07
C HIS A 377 -18.09 18.27 -4.52
N ASP A 378 -17.86 19.26 -3.64
CA ASP A 378 -16.89 20.33 -3.89
C ASP A 378 -15.49 19.82 -3.54
N HIS A 379 -14.74 19.43 -4.57
CA HIS A 379 -13.37 18.92 -4.41
C HIS A 379 -12.42 19.91 -3.77
N ASN A 380 -12.61 21.23 -3.93
CA ASN A 380 -11.76 22.23 -3.28
C ASN A 380 -12.04 22.28 -1.76
N GLU A 381 -13.32 22.20 -1.39
CA GLU A 381 -13.71 22.19 0.02
C GLU A 381 -13.23 20.93 0.71
N VAL A 382 -13.41 19.76 0.08
CA VAL A 382 -12.93 18.46 0.60
C VAL A 382 -11.41 18.44 0.68
N ALA A 383 -10.69 18.93 -0.34
CA ALA A 383 -9.23 19.03 -0.35
C ALA A 383 -8.71 19.90 0.80
N SER A 384 -9.32 21.09 0.99
CA SER A 384 -8.98 21.94 2.14
C SER A 384 -9.25 21.23 3.47
N ALA A 385 -10.35 20.49 3.56
CA ALA A 385 -10.72 19.79 4.78
C ALA A 385 -9.74 18.67 5.13
N ILE A 386 -9.29 17.85 4.16
CA ILE A 386 -8.31 16.79 4.43
C ILE A 386 -6.96 17.33 4.92
N HIS A 387 -6.51 18.48 4.40
CA HIS A 387 -5.29 19.15 4.85
C HIS A 387 -5.38 19.69 6.30
N ASN A 388 -6.58 19.86 6.84
CA ASN A 388 -6.81 20.34 8.19
C ASN A 388 -7.17 19.23 9.19
N VAL A 389 -7.14 17.96 8.75
CA VAL A 389 -7.43 16.84 9.64
C VAL A 389 -6.33 16.69 10.70
N ASN A 390 -6.74 16.66 11.97
CA ASN A 390 -5.93 16.29 13.12
C ASN A 390 -6.77 15.35 13.98
N ILE A 391 -6.42 14.06 14.00
CA ILE A 391 -7.18 13.02 14.68
C ILE A 391 -6.28 11.99 15.36
N GLN A 392 -6.84 11.33 16.39
CA GLN A 392 -6.33 10.06 16.86
C GLN A 392 -7.05 8.95 16.08
N ALA A 393 -6.31 8.18 15.32
CA ALA A 393 -6.83 7.14 14.43
C ALA A 393 -6.25 5.77 14.80
N LEU A 394 -6.70 4.72 14.14
CA LEU A 394 -6.12 3.38 14.31
C LEU A 394 -4.64 3.32 13.90
N ALA A 395 -4.22 4.16 12.94
CA ALA A 395 -2.81 4.33 12.55
C ALA A 395 -2.00 5.24 13.49
N GLY A 396 -2.60 5.72 14.57
CA GLY A 396 -2.02 6.67 15.52
C GLY A 396 -2.47 8.11 15.32
N PRO A 397 -1.72 9.08 15.88
CA PRO A 397 -1.99 10.49 15.69
C PRO A 397 -1.67 10.90 14.24
N LEU A 398 -2.67 11.46 13.54
CA LEU A 398 -2.53 11.97 12.18
C LEU A 398 -2.85 13.46 12.15
N ASP A 399 -1.84 14.29 11.94
CA ASP A 399 -1.94 15.75 11.85
C ASP A 399 -1.35 16.23 10.52
N PHE A 400 -2.21 16.54 9.55
CA PHE A 400 -1.79 17.03 8.25
C PHE A 400 -1.55 18.54 8.21
N ALA A 401 -2.06 19.27 9.20
CA ALA A 401 -1.94 20.72 9.25
C ALA A 401 -0.56 21.18 9.72
N SER A 402 0.03 20.49 10.71
CA SER A 402 1.26 20.91 11.37
C SER A 402 2.19 19.76 11.77
N GLY A 403 1.77 18.51 11.61
CA GLY A 403 2.46 17.35 12.19
C GLY A 403 3.62 16.77 11.39
N GLY A 404 3.83 17.18 10.13
CA GLY A 404 4.78 16.52 9.24
C GLY A 404 5.97 17.37 8.80
N PRO A 405 6.94 16.74 8.11
CA PRO A 405 8.14 17.39 7.57
C PRO A 405 7.84 18.27 6.34
N ALA A 406 6.71 18.07 5.69
CA ALA A 406 6.26 18.80 4.52
C ALA A 406 4.74 19.03 4.56
N PRO A 407 4.22 20.05 3.84
CA PRO A 407 2.79 20.31 3.77
C PRO A 407 1.99 19.08 3.29
N GLY A 408 0.93 18.72 4.00
CA GLY A 408 0.06 17.58 3.69
C GLY A 408 0.64 16.21 4.06
N VAL A 409 1.71 16.17 4.86
CA VAL A 409 2.33 14.92 5.33
C VAL A 409 2.07 14.76 6.83
N ALA A 410 1.58 13.60 7.24
CA ALA A 410 1.55 13.15 8.63
C ALA A 410 2.49 11.94 8.80
N ILE A 411 3.26 11.88 9.87
CA ILE A 411 4.24 10.80 10.07
C ILE A 411 3.69 9.70 10.97
N THR A 412 3.82 8.46 10.52
CA THR A 412 3.66 7.25 11.33
C THR A 412 5.03 6.61 11.51
N PRO A 413 5.71 6.79 12.66
CA PRO A 413 7.07 6.29 12.84
C PRO A 413 7.09 4.76 12.93
N PRO A 414 8.18 4.09 12.48
CA PRO A 414 8.31 2.65 12.53
C PRO A 414 8.87 2.13 13.86
N ALA A 415 8.55 0.87 14.17
CA ALA A 415 9.30 0.01 15.08
C ALA A 415 10.19 -0.96 14.30
N GLY A 416 11.32 -1.36 14.86
CA GLY A 416 12.17 -2.43 14.36
C GLY A 416 11.58 -3.79 14.73
N VAL A 417 11.41 -4.66 13.75
CA VAL A 417 10.84 -5.99 13.93
C VAL A 417 11.72 -7.06 13.31
N GLN A 418 11.54 -8.29 13.72
CA GLN A 418 12.32 -9.42 13.24
C GLN A 418 11.46 -10.66 13.09
N TRP A 419 11.62 -11.37 11.99
CA TRP A 419 10.99 -12.68 11.78
C TRP A 419 11.68 -13.74 12.62
N GLN A 420 10.99 -14.23 13.63
CA GLN A 420 11.50 -15.28 14.50
C GLN A 420 10.62 -16.51 14.41
N LYS A 421 11.15 -17.67 14.84
CA LYS A 421 10.37 -18.90 14.94
C LYS A 421 9.16 -18.67 15.82
N GLY A 422 7.97 -18.89 15.29
CA GLY A 422 6.74 -18.63 15.98
C GLY A 422 6.23 -19.82 16.79
N THR A 423 5.19 -19.56 17.54
CA THR A 423 4.44 -20.57 18.31
C THR A 423 3.07 -20.84 17.70
N LYS A 424 2.41 -19.84 17.19
CA LYS A 424 1.11 -19.91 16.51
C LYS A 424 1.26 -20.05 15.00
N TYR A 425 2.24 -19.37 14.43
CA TYR A 425 2.58 -19.39 13.01
C TYR A 425 4.01 -19.90 12.82
N PRO A 426 4.37 -20.41 11.62
CA PRO A 426 5.75 -20.90 11.38
C PRO A 426 6.83 -19.83 11.66
N LEU A 427 6.52 -18.59 11.30
CA LEU A 427 7.28 -17.39 11.57
C LEU A 427 6.34 -16.35 12.16
N GLU A 428 6.81 -15.64 13.17
CA GLU A 428 6.08 -14.52 13.77
C GLU A 428 6.94 -13.27 13.76
N LEU A 429 6.31 -12.13 13.44
CA LEU A 429 6.95 -10.83 13.43
C LEU A 429 7.05 -10.31 14.86
N GLN A 430 8.24 -10.31 15.43
CA GLN A 430 8.52 -9.88 16.79
C GLN A 430 9.03 -8.45 16.82
N ILE A 431 8.53 -7.64 17.76
CA ILE A 431 9.00 -6.27 17.98
C ILE A 431 10.30 -6.36 18.77
N VAL A 432 11.40 -5.95 18.16
CA VAL A 432 12.74 -6.04 18.73
C VAL A 432 13.37 -4.67 19.01
N ASP A 433 12.83 -3.60 18.42
CA ASP A 433 13.25 -2.22 18.67
C ASP A 433 12.07 -1.26 18.60
N ASN A 434 11.93 -0.38 19.57
CA ASN A 434 10.88 0.63 19.65
C ASN A 434 11.41 2.07 19.82
N THR A 435 12.66 2.30 19.47
CA THR A 435 13.33 3.59 19.64
C THR A 435 12.57 4.75 18.99
N LEU A 436 11.99 4.53 17.81
CA LEU A 436 11.18 5.55 17.10
C LEU A 436 9.68 5.46 17.41
N LEU A 437 9.22 4.36 18.00
CA LEU A 437 7.83 4.11 18.34
C LEU A 437 7.73 3.56 19.79
N PRO A 438 7.98 4.40 20.82
CA PRO A 438 8.13 3.95 22.21
C PRO A 438 6.89 3.25 22.79
N ASP A 439 5.71 3.55 22.24
CA ASP A 439 4.45 2.91 22.66
C ASP A 439 4.34 1.44 22.19
N ALA A 440 5.13 1.00 21.21
CA ALA A 440 5.20 -0.38 20.80
C ALA A 440 5.97 -1.20 21.86
N LYS A 441 5.33 -2.22 22.42
CA LYS A 441 5.97 -3.08 23.43
C LYS A 441 6.92 -4.07 22.74
N ILE A 442 8.18 -4.13 23.22
CA ILE A 442 9.13 -5.16 22.80
C ILE A 442 8.56 -6.54 23.14
N THR A 443 8.59 -7.46 22.19
CA THR A 443 8.04 -8.82 22.33
C THR A 443 9.11 -9.91 22.33
N ALA A 444 10.30 -9.61 21.82
CA ALA A 444 11.45 -10.53 21.83
C ALA A 444 12.79 -9.81 21.79
N ASP A 445 13.85 -10.51 22.13
CA ASP A 445 15.21 -10.04 21.95
C ASP A 445 15.64 -10.12 20.48
N LEU A 446 16.39 -9.11 20.02
CA LEU A 446 17.01 -9.11 18.70
C LEU A 446 18.06 -10.23 18.61
N GLN A 447 17.99 -11.03 17.56
CA GLN A 447 18.91 -12.13 17.29
C GLN A 447 19.76 -11.85 16.04
N PRO A 448 21.01 -12.31 15.98
CA PRO A 448 21.77 -12.32 14.74
C PRO A 448 21.03 -13.15 13.66
N THR A 449 21.11 -12.71 12.39
CA THR A 449 20.49 -13.43 11.26
C THR A 449 21.09 -14.82 11.07
N ASN A 450 22.37 -15.01 11.40
CA ASN A 450 23.07 -16.27 11.25
C ASN A 450 23.41 -16.87 12.63
N LYS A 451 22.53 -17.68 13.13
CA LYS A 451 22.79 -18.60 14.26
C LYS A 451 22.62 -20.04 13.81
#